data_f27123744f74856bfaae23e49283e3bc
#
_entry.id   f27123744f74856bfaae23e49283e3bc
#
_cell.length_a   1.000
_cell.length_b   1.000
_cell.length_c   1.000
_cell.angle_alpha   90.00
_cell.angle_beta   90.00
_cell.angle_gamma   90.00
#
_symmetry.space_group_name_H-M   'P 1'
#
loop_
_entity.id
_entity.type
_entity.pdbx_description
1 polymer ?
#
loop_
_entity_poly.entity_id
_entity_poly.type
_entity_poly.pdbx_seq_one_letter_code
_entity_poly.pdbx_strand_id
1 'polypeptide(L)'
;MLVQAMTFEGDAAGLGVAHAIGQSTATDRRVLVDDYTRHVINDRFLALTRDAQIKTEAEATWAMFDALVAAGAQLRITNPVGANPFAYARRNHKKLLVMDDVVWLGGINFSDHNFAWHDMMLRIEDREIADWLAGEFDRDWQGRPQAAAVSFADIELLSLNGSDNETGFAPLIAAFAGAKASIEVISAYPTFPFVSAMAEAAARGVPVTLYTPRPNNKPVIRDYLLGMARASGLSIRLLPEMTHVKAALIDGEALVVGSSNFDFVSHRANAEYVATISDAALIVDCEERLFAPARAASRETEPDDHSVWRGFWAKLGLRAADVLIAGLGQPKRIAEWRRP
;
A
#
# COMPACT_ATOMS: atom_id res chain seq x y z
N MET A 1 -13.10 18.10 -3.56
CA MET A 1 -12.78 16.68 -3.85
C MET A 1 -11.28 16.54 -4.05
N LEU A 2 -10.63 15.70 -3.25
CA LEU A 2 -9.19 15.44 -3.32
C LEU A 2 -8.99 13.95 -3.58
N VAL A 3 -8.17 13.61 -4.57
CA VAL A 3 -7.92 12.22 -5.00
C VAL A 3 -6.43 11.98 -5.07
N GLN A 4 -5.95 10.93 -4.39
CA GLN A 4 -4.55 10.54 -4.41
C GLN A 4 -4.42 9.04 -4.62
N ALA A 5 -3.56 8.62 -5.54
CA ALA A 5 -3.27 7.22 -5.81
C ALA A 5 -1.82 7.04 -6.30
N MET A 6 -1.26 5.84 -6.12
CA MET A 6 0.03 5.51 -6.71
C MET A 6 -0.12 5.25 -8.21
N THR A 7 -1.10 4.42 -8.59
CA THR A 7 -1.43 4.17 -10.00
C THR A 7 -2.87 4.56 -10.30
N PHE A 8 -3.07 5.11 -11.49
CA PHE A 8 -4.36 5.49 -12.02
C PHE A 8 -4.28 5.24 -13.54
N GLU A 9 -4.90 4.17 -14.00
CA GLU A 9 -4.72 3.63 -15.35
C GLU A 9 -5.93 3.91 -16.23
N GLY A 10 -5.74 4.00 -17.54
CA GLY A 10 -6.78 4.34 -18.52
C GLY A 10 -7.58 3.12 -19.00
N ASP A 11 -7.81 2.18 -18.12
CA ASP A 11 -8.68 1.02 -18.28
C ASP A 11 -10.13 1.32 -17.86
N ALA A 12 -11.02 0.31 -17.83
CA ALA A 12 -12.43 0.54 -17.54
C ALA A 12 -12.66 1.11 -16.14
N ALA A 13 -11.98 0.59 -15.11
CA ALA A 13 -12.11 1.06 -13.73
C ALA A 13 -11.57 2.49 -13.59
N GLY A 14 -10.35 2.75 -14.09
CA GLY A 14 -9.78 4.09 -14.02
C GLY A 14 -10.58 5.12 -14.81
N LEU A 15 -11.01 4.81 -16.03
CA LEU A 15 -11.89 5.69 -16.80
C LEU A 15 -13.21 5.99 -16.08
N GLY A 16 -13.80 5.00 -15.38
CA GLY A 16 -14.99 5.19 -14.55
C GLY A 16 -14.75 6.19 -13.41
N VAL A 17 -13.63 6.06 -12.69
CA VAL A 17 -13.24 7.00 -11.62
C VAL A 17 -12.97 8.39 -12.20
N ALA A 18 -12.23 8.50 -13.32
CA ALA A 18 -11.96 9.77 -13.98
C ALA A 18 -13.24 10.46 -14.45
N HIS A 19 -14.19 9.71 -15.00
CA HIS A 19 -15.50 10.23 -15.38
C HIS A 19 -16.24 10.81 -14.17
N ALA A 20 -16.27 10.09 -13.06
CA ALA A 20 -16.91 10.57 -11.82
C ALA A 20 -16.27 11.87 -11.29
N ILE A 21 -14.93 11.97 -11.34
CA ILE A 21 -14.21 13.21 -10.99
C ILE A 21 -14.58 14.35 -11.94
N GLY A 22 -14.61 14.06 -13.25
CA GLY A 22 -14.94 15.04 -14.28
C GLY A 22 -16.37 15.60 -14.17
N GLN A 23 -17.33 14.75 -13.80
CA GLN A 23 -18.74 15.11 -13.61
C GLN A 23 -19.04 15.73 -12.23
N SER A 24 -18.10 15.71 -11.31
CA SER A 24 -18.30 16.26 -9.97
C SER A 24 -18.58 17.76 -10.03
N THR A 25 -19.54 18.21 -9.21
CA THR A 25 -19.88 19.64 -9.02
C THR A 25 -18.94 20.35 -8.04
N ALA A 26 -17.96 19.64 -7.46
CA ALA A 26 -16.97 20.22 -6.56
C ALA A 26 -16.18 21.31 -7.29
N THR A 27 -16.08 22.50 -6.67
CA THR A 27 -15.34 23.63 -7.22
C THR A 27 -13.82 23.43 -7.15
N ASP A 28 -13.34 22.70 -6.15
CA ASP A 28 -11.94 22.28 -6.00
C ASP A 28 -11.85 20.77 -6.28
N ARG A 29 -11.24 20.42 -7.40
CA ARG A 29 -11.02 19.03 -7.84
C ARG A 29 -9.53 18.86 -8.10
N ARG A 30 -8.84 18.19 -7.18
CA ARG A 30 -7.39 17.95 -7.26
C ARG A 30 -7.08 16.46 -7.28
N VAL A 31 -6.24 16.08 -8.23
CA VAL A 31 -5.80 14.70 -8.44
C VAL A 31 -4.30 14.64 -8.33
N LEU A 32 -3.79 13.79 -7.45
CA LEU A 32 -2.38 13.58 -7.19
C LEU A 32 -2.02 12.13 -7.50
N VAL A 33 -1.18 11.90 -8.50
CA VAL A 33 -0.79 10.57 -8.96
C VAL A 33 0.72 10.43 -8.88
N ASP A 34 1.22 9.25 -8.51
CA ASP A 34 2.67 9.03 -8.53
C ASP A 34 3.19 8.82 -9.96
N ASP A 35 4.41 9.28 -10.22
CA ASP A 35 5.09 9.13 -11.51
C ASP A 35 5.27 7.67 -11.95
N TYR A 36 5.05 6.74 -11.03
CA TYR A 36 5.02 5.30 -11.31
C TYR A 36 4.07 4.97 -12.47
N THR A 37 2.89 5.62 -12.52
CA THR A 37 1.90 5.44 -13.59
C THR A 37 2.43 5.74 -14.99
N ARG A 38 3.45 6.60 -15.14
CA ARG A 38 4.08 6.88 -16.44
C ARG A 38 5.01 5.77 -16.92
N HIS A 39 5.45 4.89 -16.03
CA HIS A 39 6.47 3.89 -16.28
C HIS A 39 5.94 2.46 -16.20
N VAL A 40 4.85 2.26 -15.47
CA VAL A 40 4.26 0.94 -15.23
C VAL A 40 2.77 1.01 -15.45
N ILE A 41 2.27 0.15 -16.31
CA ILE A 41 0.86 -0.07 -16.59
C ILE A 41 0.61 -1.57 -16.44
N ASN A 42 -0.46 -1.93 -15.75
CA ASN A 42 -0.86 -3.32 -15.49
C ASN A 42 0.34 -4.16 -14.96
N ASP A 43 1.04 -3.62 -13.95
CA ASP A 43 2.25 -4.19 -13.35
C ASP A 43 3.43 -4.46 -14.31
N ARG A 44 3.41 -3.89 -15.51
CA ARG A 44 4.46 -4.07 -16.52
C ARG A 44 5.19 -2.76 -16.84
N PHE A 45 6.52 -2.83 -16.84
CA PHE A 45 7.35 -1.70 -17.24
C PHE A 45 7.21 -1.40 -18.73
N LEU A 46 6.77 -0.19 -19.06
CA LEU A 46 6.57 0.26 -20.44
C LEU A 46 7.85 0.20 -21.27
N ALA A 47 9.00 0.52 -20.67
CA ALA A 47 10.28 0.48 -21.34
C ALA A 47 10.74 -0.95 -21.72
N LEU A 48 10.22 -1.97 -21.05
CA LEU A 48 10.61 -3.37 -21.26
C LEU A 48 9.54 -4.19 -21.99
N THR A 49 8.29 -3.70 -22.05
CA THR A 49 7.20 -4.44 -22.68
C THR A 49 7.15 -4.25 -24.19
N ARG A 50 6.92 -5.35 -24.90
CA ARG A 50 6.58 -5.35 -26.33
C ARG A 50 5.09 -5.53 -26.58
N ASP A 51 4.30 -5.67 -25.53
CA ASP A 51 2.86 -5.88 -25.60
C ASP A 51 2.15 -4.60 -26.09
N ALA A 52 1.49 -4.73 -27.23
CA ALA A 52 0.78 -3.61 -27.86
C ALA A 52 -0.44 -3.16 -27.03
N GLN A 53 -1.09 -4.08 -26.30
CA GLN A 53 -2.23 -3.74 -25.46
C GLN A 53 -1.80 -2.83 -24.29
N ILE A 54 -0.70 -3.16 -23.62
CA ILE A 54 -0.14 -2.33 -22.55
C ILE A 54 0.24 -0.93 -23.04
N LYS A 55 0.78 -0.84 -24.27
CA LYS A 55 1.09 0.47 -24.87
C LYS A 55 -0.17 1.27 -25.20
N THR A 56 -1.20 0.62 -25.70
CA THR A 56 -2.50 1.25 -25.95
C THR A 56 -3.14 1.74 -24.65
N GLU A 57 -3.06 0.96 -23.59
CA GLU A 57 -3.56 1.33 -22.26
C GLU A 57 -2.76 2.52 -21.67
N ALA A 58 -1.46 2.57 -21.90
CA ALA A 58 -0.65 3.74 -21.51
C ALA A 58 -1.11 5.02 -22.22
N GLU A 59 -1.35 4.96 -23.54
CA GLU A 59 -1.89 6.09 -24.30
C GLU A 59 -3.29 6.49 -23.81
N ALA A 60 -4.15 5.52 -23.48
CA ALA A 60 -5.46 5.77 -22.89
C ALA A 60 -5.36 6.45 -21.52
N THR A 61 -4.39 6.03 -20.70
CA THR A 61 -4.08 6.63 -19.40
C THR A 61 -3.71 8.11 -19.54
N TRP A 62 -2.84 8.42 -20.48
CA TRP A 62 -2.44 9.81 -20.71
C TRP A 62 -3.56 10.66 -21.28
N ALA A 63 -4.35 10.10 -22.21
CA ALA A 63 -5.54 10.77 -22.74
C ALA A 63 -6.61 11.03 -21.65
N MET A 64 -6.78 10.10 -20.71
CA MET A 64 -7.65 10.26 -19.54
C MET A 64 -7.20 11.43 -18.67
N PHE A 65 -5.91 11.56 -18.39
CA PHE A 65 -5.39 12.68 -17.60
C PHE A 65 -5.56 14.02 -18.32
N ASP A 66 -5.31 14.07 -19.63
CA ASP A 66 -5.55 15.27 -20.42
C ASP A 66 -7.04 15.67 -20.39
N ALA A 67 -7.95 14.68 -20.46
CA ALA A 67 -9.39 14.92 -20.37
C ALA A 67 -9.81 15.43 -18.99
N LEU A 68 -9.23 14.91 -17.90
CA LEU A 68 -9.46 15.42 -16.53
C LEU A 68 -9.06 16.89 -16.40
N VAL A 69 -7.88 17.24 -16.93
CA VAL A 69 -7.42 18.64 -16.93
C VAL A 69 -8.34 19.52 -17.77
N ALA A 70 -8.74 19.07 -18.97
CA ALA A 70 -9.68 19.77 -19.83
C ALA A 70 -11.06 19.96 -19.16
N ALA A 71 -11.49 19.02 -18.32
CA ALA A 71 -12.71 19.13 -17.51
C ALA A 71 -12.56 20.04 -16.27
N GLY A 72 -11.40 20.69 -16.11
CA GLY A 72 -11.13 21.67 -15.04
C GLY A 72 -10.62 21.06 -13.73
N ALA A 73 -10.24 19.78 -13.70
CA ALA A 73 -9.51 19.22 -12.55
C ALA A 73 -8.03 19.66 -12.59
N GLN A 74 -7.46 19.87 -11.41
CA GLN A 74 -6.03 20.12 -11.29
C GLN A 74 -5.33 18.76 -11.11
N LEU A 75 -4.28 18.49 -11.89
CA LEU A 75 -3.54 17.22 -11.84
C LEU A 75 -2.06 17.49 -11.61
N ARG A 76 -1.50 16.83 -10.60
CA ARG A 76 -0.05 16.87 -10.29
C ARG A 76 0.52 15.46 -10.16
N ILE A 77 1.81 15.36 -10.45
CA ILE A 77 2.58 14.13 -10.37
C ILE A 77 3.53 14.19 -9.18
N THR A 78 3.51 13.17 -8.32
CA THR A 78 4.47 13.03 -7.22
C THR A 78 5.69 12.21 -7.65
N ASN A 79 6.80 12.46 -6.98
CA ASN A 79 8.06 11.72 -7.12
C ASN A 79 8.50 11.48 -8.57
N PRO A 80 8.59 12.54 -9.41
CA PRO A 80 9.00 12.37 -10.79
C PRO A 80 10.39 11.72 -10.87
N VAL A 81 10.49 10.62 -11.61
CA VAL A 81 11.71 9.81 -11.74
C VAL A 81 12.81 10.59 -12.48
N GLY A 82 12.44 11.35 -13.50
CA GLY A 82 13.39 12.11 -14.32
C GLY A 82 14.44 11.20 -14.99
N ALA A 83 15.67 11.68 -15.03
CA ALA A 83 16.80 10.93 -15.61
C ALA A 83 17.48 9.97 -14.61
N ASN A 84 17.06 9.96 -13.35
CA ASN A 84 17.66 9.12 -12.32
C ASN A 84 16.81 7.85 -12.07
N PRO A 85 17.21 6.68 -12.62
CA PRO A 85 16.42 5.44 -12.44
C PRO A 85 16.36 4.99 -10.98
N PHE A 86 17.29 5.41 -10.13
CA PHE A 86 17.26 5.08 -8.70
C PHE A 86 16.15 5.83 -7.95
N ALA A 87 15.69 6.98 -8.46
CA ALA A 87 14.54 7.69 -7.92
C ALA A 87 13.25 6.83 -7.97
N TYR A 88 13.25 5.77 -8.77
CA TYR A 88 12.14 4.84 -8.93
C TYR A 88 11.76 4.09 -7.64
N ALA A 89 12.70 3.89 -6.72
CA ALA A 89 12.44 3.16 -5.47
C ALA A 89 11.62 3.97 -4.44
N ARG A 90 11.48 5.29 -4.62
CA ARG A 90 10.78 6.18 -3.67
C ARG A 90 9.46 6.64 -4.28
N ARG A 91 8.36 6.06 -3.80
CA ARG A 91 7.03 6.30 -4.36
C ARG A 91 6.08 6.93 -3.36
N ASN A 92 5.13 7.68 -3.85
CA ASN A 92 3.95 8.05 -3.08
C ASN A 92 2.95 6.90 -3.17
N HIS A 93 2.93 6.06 -2.14
CA HIS A 93 2.09 4.86 -2.09
C HIS A 93 0.75 5.10 -1.39
N LYS A 94 0.47 6.35 -0.99
CA LYS A 94 -0.79 6.77 -0.38
C LYS A 94 -1.96 6.59 -1.35
N LYS A 95 -3.11 6.16 -0.85
CA LYS A 95 -4.39 6.14 -1.55
C LYS A 95 -5.41 6.81 -0.66
N LEU A 96 -5.96 7.92 -1.18
CA LEU A 96 -6.88 8.78 -0.45
C LEU A 96 -7.93 9.36 -1.38
N LEU A 97 -9.16 9.40 -0.93
CA LEU A 97 -10.23 10.20 -1.51
C LEU A 97 -10.87 11.01 -0.38
N VAL A 98 -10.97 12.33 -0.54
CA VAL A 98 -11.67 13.22 0.39
C VAL A 98 -12.80 13.92 -0.35
N MET A 99 -14.01 13.79 0.18
CA MET A 99 -15.20 14.49 -0.28
C MET A 99 -15.96 15.06 0.93
N ASP A 100 -15.84 16.36 1.10
CA ASP A 100 -16.38 17.08 2.25
C ASP A 100 -15.89 16.48 3.60
N ASP A 101 -16.76 15.87 4.37
CA ASP A 101 -16.48 15.21 5.66
C ASP A 101 -16.31 13.69 5.55
N VAL A 102 -16.30 13.16 4.32
CA VAL A 102 -16.14 11.72 4.06
C VAL A 102 -14.78 11.45 3.43
N VAL A 103 -14.07 10.49 3.97
CA VAL A 103 -12.78 10.05 3.45
C VAL A 103 -12.77 8.55 3.17
N TRP A 104 -11.98 8.16 2.17
CA TRP A 104 -11.58 6.77 1.94
C TRP A 104 -10.07 6.70 1.93
N LEU A 105 -9.50 5.79 2.71
CA LEU A 105 -8.08 5.48 2.70
C LEU A 105 -7.86 3.97 2.71
N GLY A 106 -6.80 3.48 2.07
CA GLY A 106 -6.54 2.04 2.03
C GLY A 106 -5.55 1.59 0.98
N GLY A 107 -5.79 0.41 0.40
CA GLY A 107 -4.89 -0.27 -0.53
C GLY A 107 -5.16 -0.04 -2.01
N ILE A 108 -6.39 0.32 -2.40
CA ILE A 108 -6.87 0.24 -3.78
C ILE A 108 -6.26 1.35 -4.66
N ASN A 109 -5.61 0.95 -5.75
CA ASN A 109 -5.29 1.83 -6.87
C ASN A 109 -6.42 1.80 -7.92
N PHE A 110 -6.43 2.75 -8.85
CA PHE A 110 -7.49 2.88 -9.85
C PHE A 110 -7.09 2.19 -11.16
N SER A 111 -7.32 0.88 -11.22
CA SER A 111 -7.14 0.04 -12.40
C SER A 111 -7.98 -1.23 -12.31
N ASP A 112 -8.29 -1.85 -13.46
CA ASP A 112 -9.11 -3.05 -13.53
C ASP A 112 -8.54 -4.20 -12.69
N HIS A 113 -7.24 -4.44 -12.76
CA HIS A 113 -6.62 -5.52 -12.01
C HIS A 113 -6.64 -5.26 -10.50
N ASN A 114 -6.47 -4.01 -10.04
CA ASN A 114 -6.58 -3.67 -8.62
C ASN A 114 -8.01 -3.79 -8.11
N PHE A 115 -9.02 -3.48 -8.93
CA PHE A 115 -10.43 -3.67 -8.60
C PHE A 115 -10.86 -5.15 -8.64
N ALA A 116 -10.18 -5.98 -9.44
CA ALA A 116 -10.42 -7.42 -9.48
C ALA A 116 -9.76 -8.17 -8.31
N TRP A 117 -8.73 -7.63 -7.71
CA TRP A 117 -8.10 -8.24 -6.54
C TRP A 117 -8.91 -8.01 -5.26
N HIS A 118 -8.81 -8.92 -4.32
CA HIS A 118 -9.31 -8.70 -2.97
C HIS A 118 -8.47 -7.60 -2.30
N ASP A 119 -9.06 -6.43 -2.11
CA ASP A 119 -8.44 -5.26 -1.46
C ASP A 119 -9.51 -4.47 -0.69
N MET A 120 -9.12 -3.42 0.03
CA MET A 120 -10.04 -2.64 0.85
C MET A 120 -9.72 -1.16 0.87
N MET A 121 -10.78 -0.35 1.11
CA MET A 121 -10.70 1.04 1.56
C MET A 121 -11.50 1.19 2.83
N LEU A 122 -10.93 1.84 3.83
CA LEU A 122 -11.63 2.29 5.03
C LEU A 122 -12.41 3.56 4.67
N ARG A 123 -13.72 3.56 4.89
CA ARG A 123 -14.58 4.74 4.77
C ARG A 123 -14.79 5.33 6.15
N ILE A 124 -14.49 6.60 6.31
CA ILE A 124 -14.68 7.35 7.56
C ILE A 124 -15.55 8.57 7.25
N GLU A 125 -16.56 8.81 8.05
CA GLU A 125 -17.43 9.98 7.99
C GLU A 125 -17.21 10.79 9.27
N ASP A 126 -16.22 11.66 9.22
CA ASP A 126 -15.80 12.50 10.33
C ASP A 126 -15.09 13.74 9.80
N ARG A 127 -15.56 14.91 10.24
CA ARG A 127 -15.06 16.20 9.76
C ARG A 127 -13.62 16.49 10.18
N GLU A 128 -13.23 16.15 11.40
CA GLU A 128 -11.89 16.44 11.92
C GLU A 128 -10.85 15.56 11.21
N ILE A 129 -11.20 14.29 11.00
CA ILE A 129 -10.37 13.36 10.25
C ILE A 129 -10.25 13.81 8.79
N ALA A 130 -11.35 14.23 8.15
CA ALA A 130 -11.35 14.71 6.78
C ALA A 130 -10.49 15.97 6.63
N ASP A 131 -10.61 16.93 7.52
CA ASP A 131 -9.83 18.17 7.51
C ASP A 131 -8.33 17.89 7.74
N TRP A 132 -7.97 16.94 8.63
CA TRP A 132 -6.58 16.54 8.83
C TRP A 132 -5.98 15.88 7.59
N LEU A 133 -6.69 14.91 6.99
CA LEU A 133 -6.24 14.21 5.78
C LEU A 133 -6.17 15.15 4.56
N ALA A 134 -7.09 16.12 4.46
CA ALA A 134 -7.01 17.19 3.45
C ALA A 134 -5.75 18.05 3.65
N GLY A 135 -5.39 18.36 4.89
CA GLY A 135 -4.15 19.05 5.23
C GLY A 135 -2.90 18.25 4.85
N GLU A 136 -2.89 16.92 5.05
CA GLU A 136 -1.80 16.05 4.63
C GLU A 136 -1.70 15.98 3.09
N PHE A 137 -2.86 15.88 2.40
CA PHE A 137 -2.92 15.97 0.94
C PHE A 137 -2.34 17.31 0.44
N ASP A 138 -2.68 18.43 1.09
CA ASP A 138 -2.16 19.76 0.73
C ASP A 138 -0.64 19.85 0.87
N ARG A 139 -0.06 19.22 1.89
CA ARG A 139 1.39 19.13 2.02
C ARG A 139 2.03 18.35 0.88
N ASP A 140 1.46 17.19 0.55
CA ASP A 140 1.90 16.39 -0.60
C ASP A 140 1.74 17.17 -1.92
N TRP A 141 0.60 17.86 -2.08
CA TRP A 141 0.31 18.70 -3.23
C TRP A 141 1.32 19.83 -3.43
N GLN A 142 1.80 20.42 -2.34
CA GLN A 142 2.83 21.46 -2.35
C GLN A 142 4.25 20.90 -2.49
N GLY A 143 4.43 19.59 -2.53
CA GLY A 143 5.74 18.95 -2.54
C GLY A 143 6.51 19.04 -1.22
N ARG A 144 5.80 19.20 -0.10
CA ARG A 144 6.35 19.34 1.25
C ARG A 144 5.81 18.26 2.20
N PRO A 145 5.83 16.98 1.82
CA PRO A 145 5.32 15.92 2.68
C PRO A 145 6.10 15.88 4.00
N GLN A 146 5.37 15.66 5.09
CA GLN A 146 5.93 15.50 6.41
C GLN A 146 5.45 14.18 7.01
N ALA A 147 6.22 13.59 7.91
CA ALA A 147 5.73 12.52 8.75
C ALA A 147 4.91 13.14 9.88
N ALA A 148 3.69 12.65 10.09
CA ALA A 148 2.78 13.13 11.11
C ALA A 148 1.93 11.99 11.65
N ALA A 149 1.60 12.06 12.94
CA ALA A 149 0.67 11.15 13.60
C ALA A 149 -0.38 11.98 14.36
N VAL A 150 -1.62 11.50 14.39
CA VAL A 150 -2.72 12.10 15.14
C VAL A 150 -3.64 11.02 15.66
N SER A 151 -4.23 11.23 16.83
CA SER A 151 -5.20 10.32 17.42
C SER A 151 -6.57 11.00 17.51
N PHE A 152 -7.60 10.30 17.07
CA PHE A 152 -9.01 10.68 17.14
C PHE A 152 -9.76 9.54 17.83
N ALA A 153 -10.29 9.76 19.01
CA ALA A 153 -11.02 8.73 19.76
C ALA A 153 -10.39 7.33 19.61
N ASP A 154 -10.97 6.47 18.78
CA ASP A 154 -10.56 5.08 18.58
C ASP A 154 -9.72 4.86 17.28
N ILE A 155 -9.26 5.94 16.65
CA ILE A 155 -8.46 5.88 15.42
C ILE A 155 -7.17 6.70 15.60
N GLU A 156 -6.03 6.06 15.39
CA GLU A 156 -4.75 6.74 15.21
C GLU A 156 -4.37 6.71 13.73
N LEU A 157 -4.09 7.88 13.16
CA LEU A 157 -3.67 8.03 11.77
C LEU A 157 -2.20 8.41 11.70
N LEU A 158 -1.48 7.72 10.84
CA LEU A 158 -0.08 7.96 10.52
C LEU A 158 0.06 8.35 9.06
N SER A 159 0.63 9.52 8.81
CA SER A 159 1.06 9.97 7.49
C SER A 159 2.59 9.88 7.41
N LEU A 160 3.11 9.12 6.46
CA LEU A 160 4.53 8.92 6.25
C LEU A 160 4.99 9.57 4.95
N ASN A 161 6.19 10.11 4.96
CA ASN A 161 6.73 10.93 3.87
C ASN A 161 7.78 10.23 3.01
N GLY A 162 8.12 8.97 3.33
CA GLY A 162 9.18 8.20 2.65
C GLY A 162 10.61 8.58 3.07
N SER A 163 10.78 9.36 4.13
CA SER A 163 12.11 9.78 4.63
C SER A 163 12.33 9.41 6.09
N ASP A 164 11.33 9.70 6.92
CA ASP A 164 11.41 9.52 8.38
C ASP A 164 10.57 8.31 8.84
N ASN A 165 10.31 7.40 7.91
CA ASN A 165 9.40 6.28 8.11
C ASN A 165 9.85 5.32 9.22
N GLU A 166 11.15 5.15 9.43
CA GLU A 166 11.68 4.30 10.51
C GLU A 166 11.14 4.75 11.88
N THR A 167 11.19 6.05 12.13
CA THR A 167 10.66 6.64 13.36
C THR A 167 9.13 6.52 13.42
N GLY A 168 8.44 6.80 12.30
CA GLY A 168 6.98 6.72 12.24
C GLY A 168 6.45 5.30 12.43
N PHE A 169 7.11 4.28 11.89
CA PHE A 169 6.72 2.89 12.05
C PHE A 169 7.18 2.25 13.38
N ALA A 170 8.07 2.89 14.14
CA ALA A 170 8.60 2.30 15.36
C ALA A 170 7.52 1.86 16.37
N PRO A 171 6.44 2.64 16.65
CA PRO A 171 5.36 2.20 17.51
C PRO A 171 4.64 0.95 17.01
N LEU A 172 4.34 0.88 15.70
CA LEU A 172 3.68 -0.28 15.10
C LEU A 172 4.57 -1.53 15.14
N ILE A 173 5.86 -1.38 14.83
CA ILE A 173 6.84 -2.49 14.95
C ILE A 173 6.92 -2.98 16.39
N ALA A 174 6.92 -2.06 17.36
CA ALA A 174 6.90 -2.41 18.77
C ALA A 174 5.59 -3.11 19.18
N ALA A 175 4.44 -2.72 18.61
CA ALA A 175 3.17 -3.39 18.86
C ALA A 175 3.19 -4.84 18.35
N PHE A 176 3.69 -5.10 17.15
CA PHE A 176 3.90 -6.47 16.66
C PHE A 176 4.84 -7.26 17.56
N ALA A 177 6.00 -6.70 17.89
CA ALA A 177 6.96 -7.37 18.77
C ALA A 177 6.40 -7.61 20.17
N GLY A 178 5.56 -6.71 20.68
CA GLY A 178 5.00 -6.73 22.04
C GLY A 178 3.68 -7.50 22.19
N ALA A 179 3.09 -8.02 21.10
CA ALA A 179 1.82 -8.76 21.12
C ALA A 179 1.83 -9.91 22.15
N LYS A 180 0.66 -10.16 22.76
CA LYS A 180 0.50 -11.09 23.88
C LYS A 180 -0.46 -12.23 23.60
N ALA A 181 -1.49 -11.99 22.80
CA ALA A 181 -2.55 -12.96 22.54
C ALA A 181 -2.47 -13.57 21.13
N SER A 182 -2.39 -12.73 20.09
CA SER A 182 -2.34 -13.21 18.70
C SER A 182 -1.93 -12.11 17.73
N ILE A 183 -1.42 -12.51 16.57
CA ILE A 183 -1.26 -11.63 15.41
C ILE A 183 -1.80 -12.33 14.17
N GLU A 184 -2.72 -11.68 13.47
CA GLU A 184 -3.16 -12.10 12.14
C GLU A 184 -2.87 -10.98 11.12
N VAL A 185 -2.28 -11.32 9.98
CA VAL A 185 -1.94 -10.36 8.93
C VAL A 185 -2.39 -10.87 7.58
N ILE A 186 -3.09 -10.03 6.82
CA ILE A 186 -3.38 -10.26 5.41
C ILE A 186 -2.53 -9.28 4.61
N SER A 187 -1.54 -9.77 3.87
CA SER A 187 -0.74 -8.96 2.97
C SER A 187 -0.04 -9.82 1.91
N ALA A 188 0.06 -9.28 0.70
CA ALA A 188 0.80 -9.94 -0.38
C ALA A 188 2.32 -9.82 -0.22
N TYR A 189 2.80 -8.76 0.45
CA TYR A 189 4.22 -8.38 0.37
C TYR A 189 4.92 -8.12 1.72
N PRO A 190 4.52 -8.72 2.85
CA PRO A 190 5.15 -8.39 4.12
C PRO A 190 6.60 -8.90 4.16
N THR A 191 7.48 -8.07 4.72
CA THR A 191 8.90 -8.39 4.88
C THR A 191 9.43 -7.81 6.20
N PHE A 192 10.76 -7.84 6.38
CA PHE A 192 11.36 -7.11 7.50
C PHE A 192 11.14 -5.59 7.35
N PRO A 193 11.14 -4.81 8.44
CA PRO A 193 11.30 -5.24 9.84
C PRO A 193 10.04 -5.86 10.45
N PHE A 194 8.86 -5.69 9.83
CA PHE A 194 7.57 -6.13 10.38
C PHE A 194 7.53 -7.64 10.63
N VAL A 195 7.89 -8.45 9.63
CA VAL A 195 7.95 -9.92 9.79
C VAL A 195 8.97 -10.32 10.85
N SER A 196 10.04 -9.55 11.04
CA SER A 196 10.99 -9.81 12.12
C SER A 196 10.37 -9.58 13.51
N ALA A 197 9.61 -8.49 13.68
CA ALA A 197 8.89 -8.20 14.92
C ALA A 197 7.80 -9.26 15.22
N MET A 198 7.08 -9.70 14.20
CA MET A 198 6.12 -10.80 14.31
C MET A 198 6.81 -12.12 14.71
N ALA A 199 8.00 -12.39 14.17
CA ALA A 199 8.79 -13.56 14.53
C ALA A 199 9.26 -13.52 15.99
N GLU A 200 9.56 -12.34 16.55
CA GLU A 200 9.85 -12.16 17.96
C GLU A 200 8.65 -12.50 18.86
N ALA A 201 7.42 -12.12 18.44
CA ALA A 201 6.22 -12.52 19.14
C ALA A 201 5.99 -14.04 19.07
N ALA A 202 6.15 -14.64 17.89
CA ALA A 202 6.03 -16.10 17.72
C ALA A 202 7.05 -16.86 18.56
N ALA A 203 8.29 -16.37 18.68
CA ALA A 203 9.32 -16.97 19.52
C ALA A 203 8.96 -16.97 21.04
N ARG A 204 8.06 -16.09 21.48
CA ARG A 204 7.50 -16.10 22.84
C ARG A 204 6.29 -17.02 22.99
N GLY A 205 5.85 -17.69 21.93
CA GLY A 205 4.68 -18.57 21.91
C GLY A 205 3.37 -17.90 21.54
N VAL A 206 3.39 -16.62 21.09
CA VAL A 206 2.21 -15.95 20.57
C VAL A 206 1.84 -16.55 19.21
N PRO A 207 0.59 -16.98 18.99
CA PRO A 207 0.13 -17.40 17.67
C PRO A 207 0.23 -16.27 16.65
N VAL A 208 0.99 -16.48 15.58
CA VAL A 208 1.16 -15.50 14.50
C VAL A 208 0.85 -16.14 13.16
N THR A 209 -0.15 -15.61 12.45
CA THR A 209 -0.59 -16.14 11.15
C THR A 209 -0.52 -15.04 10.09
N LEU A 210 0.17 -15.33 8.97
CA LEU A 210 0.21 -14.46 7.79
C LEU A 210 -0.52 -15.15 6.62
N TYR A 211 -1.53 -14.47 6.10
CA TYR A 211 -2.26 -14.85 4.91
C TYR A 211 -1.67 -14.13 3.71
N THR A 212 -1.10 -14.88 2.77
CA THR A 212 -0.47 -14.35 1.56
C THR A 212 -0.96 -15.09 0.32
N PRO A 213 -1.08 -14.46 -0.86
CA PRO A 213 -1.58 -15.13 -2.04
C PRO A 213 -0.59 -16.20 -2.54
N ARG A 214 -1.13 -17.37 -2.91
CA ARG A 214 -0.36 -18.39 -3.61
C ARG A 214 0.10 -17.89 -5.00
N PRO A 215 -0.79 -17.27 -5.82
CA PRO A 215 -0.41 -16.66 -7.10
C PRO A 215 0.19 -15.26 -6.90
N ASN A 216 1.20 -15.13 -6.03
CA ASN A 216 1.84 -13.85 -5.74
C ASN A 216 2.60 -13.35 -6.97
N ASN A 217 2.31 -12.12 -7.44
CA ASN A 217 2.99 -11.48 -8.56
C ASN A 217 4.45 -11.08 -8.26
N LYS A 218 4.90 -11.22 -6.98
CA LYS A 218 6.30 -11.06 -6.55
C LYS A 218 6.79 -12.34 -5.85
N PRO A 219 7.14 -13.39 -6.59
CA PRO A 219 7.50 -14.71 -6.03
C PRO A 219 8.62 -14.68 -4.99
N VAL A 220 9.57 -13.74 -5.13
CA VAL A 220 10.68 -13.57 -4.18
C VAL A 220 10.19 -13.27 -2.76
N ILE A 221 9.08 -12.55 -2.61
CA ILE A 221 8.52 -12.24 -1.28
C ILE A 221 7.87 -13.48 -0.68
N ARG A 222 7.11 -14.23 -1.48
CA ARG A 222 6.56 -15.52 -1.04
C ARG A 222 7.68 -16.48 -0.60
N ASP A 223 8.74 -16.62 -1.39
CA ASP A 223 9.87 -17.49 -1.03
C ASP A 223 10.58 -17.02 0.25
N TYR A 224 10.68 -15.69 0.47
CA TYR A 224 11.16 -15.12 1.73
C TYR A 224 10.27 -15.52 2.92
N LEU A 225 8.94 -15.36 2.81
CA LEU A 225 7.99 -15.67 3.88
C LEU A 225 8.04 -17.16 4.25
N LEU A 226 8.05 -18.04 3.25
CA LEU A 226 8.15 -19.48 3.47
C LEU A 226 9.48 -19.87 4.16
N GLY A 227 10.57 -19.16 3.80
CA GLY A 227 11.86 -19.30 4.50
C GLY A 227 11.81 -18.85 5.95
N MET A 228 11.11 -17.75 6.23
CA MET A 228 10.94 -17.23 7.59
C MET A 228 10.06 -18.12 8.46
N ALA A 229 8.94 -18.64 7.93
CA ALA A 229 8.05 -19.56 8.65
C ALA A 229 8.82 -20.74 9.28
N ARG A 230 9.67 -21.35 8.48
CA ARG A 230 10.49 -22.50 8.93
C ARG A 230 11.46 -22.16 10.08
N ALA A 231 11.94 -20.91 10.11
CA ALA A 231 12.96 -20.49 11.07
C ALA A 231 12.40 -19.90 12.37
N SER A 232 11.16 -19.43 12.37
CA SER A 232 10.65 -18.57 13.43
C SER A 232 9.31 -19.00 14.06
N GLY A 233 8.71 -20.09 13.61
CA GLY A 233 7.40 -20.53 14.13
C GLY A 233 6.20 -19.70 13.64
N LEU A 234 6.39 -18.83 12.65
CA LEU A 234 5.29 -18.15 11.98
C LEU A 234 4.44 -19.13 11.19
N SER A 235 3.12 -19.03 11.29
CA SER A 235 2.19 -19.74 10.42
C SER A 235 1.96 -18.97 9.14
N ILE A 236 2.38 -19.49 7.99
CA ILE A 236 2.07 -18.93 6.69
C ILE A 236 0.94 -19.72 6.06
N ARG A 237 -0.14 -19.04 5.71
CA ARG A 237 -1.29 -19.62 5.03
C ARG A 237 -1.44 -19.05 3.64
N LEU A 238 -1.67 -19.89 2.65
CA LEU A 238 -1.74 -19.51 1.24
C LEU A 238 -3.18 -19.33 0.80
N LEU A 239 -3.52 -18.12 0.38
CA LEU A 239 -4.81 -17.79 -0.23
C LEU A 239 -4.85 -18.29 -1.68
N PRO A 240 -5.99 -18.80 -2.17
CA PRO A 240 -6.11 -19.34 -3.53
C PRO A 240 -5.98 -18.28 -4.60
N GLU A 241 -6.39 -17.04 -4.31
CA GLU A 241 -6.43 -15.90 -5.23
C GLU A 241 -5.48 -14.78 -4.80
N MET A 242 -5.21 -13.86 -5.73
CA MET A 242 -4.43 -12.67 -5.41
C MET A 242 -5.20 -11.77 -4.43
N THR A 243 -4.57 -11.41 -3.34
CA THR A 243 -5.04 -10.37 -2.43
C THR A 243 -4.06 -9.21 -2.42
N HIS A 244 -4.58 -8.00 -2.32
CA HIS A 244 -3.78 -6.80 -2.14
C HIS A 244 -4.16 -6.05 -0.84
N VAL A 245 -4.97 -6.68 0.01
CA VAL A 245 -5.29 -6.19 1.36
C VAL A 245 -4.01 -5.96 2.16
N LYS A 246 -4.01 -4.91 2.95
CA LYS A 246 -2.98 -4.61 3.95
C LYS A 246 -3.69 -4.39 5.27
N ALA A 247 -3.90 -5.48 5.99
CA ALA A 247 -4.57 -5.49 7.28
C ALA A 247 -3.81 -6.35 8.28
N ALA A 248 -3.75 -5.90 9.53
CA ALA A 248 -3.25 -6.68 10.64
C ALA A 248 -4.19 -6.53 11.84
N LEU A 249 -4.44 -7.63 12.54
CA LEU A 249 -5.17 -7.65 13.80
C LEU A 249 -4.22 -8.13 14.89
N ILE A 250 -3.96 -7.28 15.88
CA ILE A 250 -3.03 -7.54 16.98
C ILE A 250 -3.86 -7.72 18.25
N ASP A 251 -3.68 -8.85 18.90
CA ASP A 251 -4.32 -9.24 20.17
C ASP A 251 -5.88 -9.22 20.13
N GLY A 252 -6.49 -9.13 18.94
CA GLY A 252 -7.92 -8.96 18.75
C GLY A 252 -8.45 -7.55 19.11
N GLU A 253 -7.56 -6.62 19.45
CA GLU A 253 -7.90 -5.30 20.01
C GLU A 253 -7.41 -4.13 19.14
N ALA A 254 -6.39 -4.32 18.31
CA ALA A 254 -5.85 -3.28 17.44
C ALA A 254 -5.88 -3.75 15.97
N LEU A 255 -6.71 -3.10 15.17
CA LEU A 255 -6.78 -3.30 13.73
C LEU A 255 -5.90 -2.26 13.03
N VAL A 256 -4.94 -2.73 12.25
CA VAL A 256 -4.05 -1.87 11.45
C VAL A 256 -4.39 -2.05 9.98
N VAL A 257 -4.76 -0.96 9.30
CA VAL A 257 -5.09 -0.95 7.87
C VAL A 257 -4.49 0.27 7.18
N GLY A 258 -4.34 0.22 5.86
CA GLY A 258 -3.84 1.37 5.11
C GLY A 258 -3.20 1.01 3.78
N SER A 259 -2.28 1.84 3.34
CA SER A 259 -1.55 1.62 2.09
C SER A 259 -0.27 0.79 2.26
N SER A 260 0.29 0.69 3.47
CA SER A 260 1.54 0.00 3.75
C SER A 260 1.43 -1.51 3.61
N ASN A 261 2.32 -2.11 2.84
CA ASN A 261 2.42 -3.56 2.67
C ASN A 261 3.07 -4.28 3.87
N PHE A 262 3.43 -3.58 4.94
CA PHE A 262 4.26 -4.10 6.04
C PHE A 262 5.62 -4.61 5.53
N ASP A 263 6.26 -3.88 4.64
CA ASP A 263 7.50 -4.26 3.98
C ASP A 263 8.63 -3.24 4.18
N PHE A 264 9.86 -3.63 3.81
CA PHE A 264 11.02 -2.77 3.95
C PHE A 264 10.96 -1.55 3.03
N VAL A 265 10.24 -1.61 1.91
CA VAL A 265 10.09 -0.47 0.99
C VAL A 265 9.20 0.60 1.62
N SER A 266 8.06 0.19 2.21
CA SER A 266 7.22 1.07 3.01
C SER A 266 8.01 1.67 4.18
N HIS A 267 8.79 0.83 4.88
CA HIS A 267 9.60 1.26 6.02
C HIS A 267 10.70 2.26 5.65
N ARG A 268 11.28 2.18 4.44
CA ARG A 268 12.43 3.00 4.02
C ARG A 268 12.06 4.21 3.15
N ALA A 269 11.09 4.04 2.26
CA ALA A 269 11.07 4.88 1.07
C ALA A 269 9.71 5.35 0.59
N ASN A 270 8.63 4.62 0.85
CA ASN A 270 7.32 4.99 0.37
C ASN A 270 6.62 5.98 1.30
N ALA A 271 5.95 6.97 0.73
CA ALA A 271 4.96 7.72 1.48
C ALA A 271 3.70 6.86 1.65
N GLU A 272 3.19 6.75 2.89
CA GLU A 272 2.10 5.85 3.25
C GLU A 272 1.08 6.55 4.15
N TYR A 273 -0.17 6.05 4.12
CA TYR A 273 -1.15 6.25 5.20
C TYR A 273 -1.39 4.93 5.92
N VAL A 274 -1.40 4.99 7.25
CA VAL A 274 -1.73 3.85 8.10
C VAL A 274 -2.73 4.30 9.16
N ALA A 275 -3.77 3.52 9.38
CA ALA A 275 -4.72 3.69 10.46
C ALA A 275 -4.56 2.53 11.44
N THR A 276 -4.45 2.84 12.73
CA THR A 276 -4.57 1.89 13.84
C THR A 276 -5.88 2.18 14.55
N ILE A 277 -6.73 1.17 14.70
CA ILE A 277 -8.13 1.32 15.09
C ILE A 277 -8.40 0.40 16.28
N SER A 278 -8.99 0.95 17.33
CA SER A 278 -9.46 0.23 18.52
C SER A 278 -10.99 0.17 18.65
N ASP A 279 -11.74 0.72 17.68
CA ASP A 279 -13.19 0.61 17.64
C ASP A 279 -13.62 -0.85 17.50
N ALA A 280 -14.31 -1.37 18.52
CA ALA A 280 -14.70 -2.77 18.59
C ALA A 280 -15.69 -3.18 17.48
N ALA A 281 -16.58 -2.28 17.05
CA ALA A 281 -17.55 -2.58 16.01
C ALA A 281 -16.86 -2.72 14.64
N LEU A 282 -15.91 -1.84 14.34
CA LEU A 282 -15.14 -1.91 13.12
C LEU A 282 -14.19 -3.11 13.11
N ILE A 283 -13.59 -3.46 14.26
CA ILE A 283 -12.80 -4.69 14.39
C ILE A 283 -13.64 -5.92 14.06
N VAL A 284 -14.86 -6.01 14.59
CA VAL A 284 -15.80 -7.10 14.29
C VAL A 284 -16.17 -7.13 12.80
N ASP A 285 -16.49 -5.98 12.18
CA ASP A 285 -16.80 -5.91 10.75
C ASP A 285 -15.62 -6.37 9.89
N CYS A 286 -14.40 -5.96 10.21
CA CYS A 286 -13.19 -6.42 9.51
C CYS A 286 -12.87 -7.89 9.78
N GLU A 287 -13.14 -8.38 10.99
CA GLU A 287 -13.02 -9.79 11.32
C GLU A 287 -13.92 -10.64 10.41
N GLU A 288 -15.19 -10.25 10.28
CA GLU A 288 -16.18 -10.96 9.46
C GLU A 288 -15.90 -10.87 7.95
N ARG A 289 -15.46 -9.72 7.47
CA ARG A 289 -15.27 -9.46 6.03
C ARG A 289 -13.89 -9.79 5.48
N LEU A 290 -12.86 -9.77 6.32
CA LEU A 290 -11.47 -9.96 5.88
C LEU A 290 -10.84 -11.22 6.49
N PHE A 291 -10.77 -11.29 7.84
CA PHE A 291 -10.01 -12.35 8.51
C PHE A 291 -10.71 -13.70 8.50
N ALA A 292 -12.02 -13.75 8.79
CA ALA A 292 -12.77 -15.02 8.77
C ALA A 292 -12.80 -15.64 7.34
N PRO A 293 -13.06 -14.90 6.26
CA PRO A 293 -12.93 -15.43 4.91
C PRO A 293 -11.51 -15.87 4.56
N ALA A 294 -10.49 -15.12 4.98
CA ALA A 294 -9.10 -15.48 4.74
C ALA A 294 -8.73 -16.80 5.45
N ARG A 295 -9.16 -16.98 6.71
CA ARG A 295 -8.99 -18.27 7.43
C ARG A 295 -9.67 -19.42 6.71
N ALA A 296 -10.90 -19.23 6.28
CA ALA A 296 -11.70 -20.26 5.62
C ALA A 296 -11.13 -20.64 4.25
N ALA A 297 -10.69 -19.69 3.45
CA ALA A 297 -10.22 -19.92 2.08
C ALA A 297 -8.74 -20.36 2.01
N SER A 298 -7.94 -20.06 3.02
CA SER A 298 -6.50 -20.34 2.98
C SER A 298 -6.19 -21.80 3.32
N ARG A 299 -5.11 -22.32 2.74
CA ARG A 299 -4.51 -23.59 3.14
C ARG A 299 -3.20 -23.39 3.90
N GLU A 300 -2.84 -24.36 4.70
CA GLU A 300 -1.49 -24.41 5.27
C GLU A 300 -0.44 -24.66 4.19
N THR A 301 0.78 -24.25 4.48
CA THR A 301 1.91 -24.55 3.60
C THR A 301 2.34 -25.99 3.77
N GLU A 302 2.66 -26.64 2.66
CA GLU A 302 3.16 -28.00 2.62
C GLU A 302 4.69 -28.02 2.47
N PRO A 303 5.37 -29.14 2.77
CA PRO A 303 6.83 -29.23 2.59
C PRO A 303 7.32 -28.87 1.20
N ASP A 304 6.53 -29.18 0.16
CA ASP A 304 6.86 -28.88 -1.25
C ASP A 304 6.75 -27.37 -1.59
N ASP A 305 6.00 -26.60 -0.81
CA ASP A 305 5.97 -25.15 -0.96
C ASP A 305 7.30 -24.51 -0.52
N HIS A 306 8.08 -25.20 0.31
CA HIS A 306 9.29 -24.68 0.93
C HIS A 306 10.55 -25.07 0.17
N SER A 307 11.40 -24.08 -0.12
CA SER A 307 12.76 -24.31 -0.60
C SER A 307 13.74 -23.49 0.24
N VAL A 308 14.60 -24.17 0.97
CA VAL A 308 15.64 -23.52 1.82
C VAL A 308 16.50 -22.58 0.97
N TRP A 309 16.90 -23.02 -0.22
CA TRP A 309 17.73 -22.24 -1.11
C TRP A 309 17.00 -21.00 -1.65
N ARG A 310 15.75 -21.14 -2.10
CA ARG A 310 14.96 -20.00 -2.56
C ARG A 310 14.72 -18.99 -1.43
N GLY A 311 14.35 -19.46 -0.24
CA GLY A 311 14.18 -18.58 0.93
C GLY A 311 15.47 -17.85 1.32
N PHE A 312 16.61 -18.53 1.30
CA PHE A 312 17.92 -17.90 1.58
C PHE A 312 18.26 -16.81 0.56
N TRP A 313 18.16 -17.09 -0.74
CA TRP A 313 18.46 -16.12 -1.79
C TRP A 313 17.45 -14.98 -1.83
N ALA A 314 16.18 -15.26 -1.56
CA ALA A 314 15.16 -14.23 -1.42
C ALA A 314 15.49 -13.26 -0.28
N LYS A 315 15.85 -13.78 0.91
CA LYS A 315 16.26 -12.96 2.05
C LYS A 315 17.50 -12.12 1.74
N LEU A 316 18.51 -12.71 1.11
CA LEU A 316 19.74 -12.00 0.75
C LEU A 316 19.46 -10.90 -0.29
N GLY A 317 18.67 -11.20 -1.33
CA GLY A 317 18.30 -10.23 -2.37
C GLY A 317 17.48 -9.06 -1.81
N LEU A 318 16.50 -9.33 -0.94
CA LEU A 318 15.71 -8.28 -0.29
C LEU A 318 16.57 -7.41 0.64
N ARG A 319 17.54 -7.99 1.37
CA ARG A 319 18.47 -7.23 2.21
C ARG A 319 19.43 -6.37 1.37
N ALA A 320 19.91 -6.87 0.24
CA ALA A 320 20.72 -6.07 -0.68
C ALA A 320 19.90 -4.89 -1.24
N ALA A 321 18.63 -5.12 -1.61
CA ALA A 321 17.74 -4.06 -2.06
C ALA A 321 17.47 -3.01 -0.96
N ASP A 322 17.29 -3.43 0.30
CA ASP A 322 17.14 -2.53 1.45
C ASP A 322 18.34 -1.59 1.60
N VAL A 323 19.56 -2.13 1.54
CA VAL A 323 20.80 -1.33 1.63
C VAL A 323 20.89 -0.34 0.47
N LEU A 324 20.56 -0.76 -0.75
CA LEU A 324 20.56 0.12 -1.91
C LEU A 324 19.54 1.26 -1.75
N ILE A 325 18.31 0.96 -1.33
CA ILE A 325 17.25 1.96 -1.13
C ILE A 325 17.63 2.94 0.00
N ALA A 326 18.23 2.46 1.07
CA ALA A 326 18.69 3.32 2.18
C ALA A 326 19.72 4.38 1.72
N GLY A 327 20.57 4.05 0.73
CA GLY A 327 21.56 4.97 0.17
C GLY A 327 21.01 5.99 -0.86
N LEU A 328 19.74 5.90 -1.24
CA LEU A 328 19.17 6.78 -2.27
C LEU A 328 18.80 8.15 -1.71
N GLY A 329 19.19 9.21 -2.44
CA GLY A 329 18.78 10.59 -2.15
C GLY A 329 17.28 10.82 -2.32
N GLN A 330 16.80 11.98 -1.83
CA GLN A 330 15.40 12.36 -1.96
C GLN A 330 15.08 12.79 -3.41
N PRO A 331 14.00 12.30 -4.04
CA PRO A 331 13.58 12.73 -5.36
C PRO A 331 12.96 14.14 -5.31
N LYS A 332 12.78 14.75 -6.49
CA LYS A 332 11.82 15.86 -6.61
C LYS A 332 10.44 15.37 -6.16
N ARG A 333 9.76 16.17 -5.35
CA ARG A 333 8.51 15.74 -4.71
C ARG A 333 7.29 15.92 -5.60
N ILE A 334 7.27 16.92 -6.48
CA ILE A 334 6.09 17.30 -7.27
C ILE A 334 6.46 17.83 -8.66
N ALA A 335 5.61 17.58 -9.63
CA ALA A 335 5.62 18.19 -10.96
C ALA A 335 4.19 18.39 -11.46
N GLU A 336 4.01 19.40 -12.34
CA GLU A 336 2.76 19.53 -13.09
C GLU A 336 2.63 18.38 -14.09
N TRP A 337 1.38 17.97 -14.35
CA TRP A 337 1.12 16.96 -15.39
C TRP A 337 1.59 17.47 -16.75
N ARG A 338 2.36 16.65 -17.42
CA ARG A 338 2.70 16.79 -18.84
C ARG A 338 2.72 15.39 -19.44
N ARG A 339 2.10 15.25 -20.60
CA ARG A 339 2.12 13.99 -21.33
C ARG A 339 3.57 13.58 -21.59
N PRO A 340 3.93 12.30 -21.40
CA PRO A 340 5.27 11.75 -21.67
C PRO A 340 5.72 11.89 -23.11
#